data_6f2fdb6971f3812e8d01edb2fb6cb5e9
#
_entry.id   6f2fdb6971f3812e8d01edb2fb6cb5e9
#
_cell.length_a   1.000
_cell.length_b   1.000
_cell.length_c   1.000
_cell.angle_alpha   90.00
_cell.angle_beta   90.00
_cell.angle_gamma   90.00
#
_symmetry.space_group_name_H-M   'P 1'
#
loop_
_entity.id
_entity.type
_entity.pdbx_description
1 polymer ?
#
loop_
_entity_poly.entity_id
_entity_poly.type
_entity_poly.pdbx_seq_one_letter_code
_entity_poly.pdbx_strand_id
1 'polypeptide(L)'
;EPAPVKPLHMDEETAEGAAASVYYFLDLYRYAYMTGNTTELEAMSENGCKFCRSTIDNATNLHNAGGWNDKWEQEVTNVRYYEKLEGYDYNRVEASVSHQMITSHPGGGVATETSSPTKNELLDFAVRHTNGRWMIGGVRVEQQ
;
A
#
# COMPACT_ATOMS: atom_id res chain seq x y z
N GLU A 1 8.60 2.08 15.76
CA GLU A 1 8.27 0.97 14.84
C GLU A 1 9.38 0.82 13.79
N PRO A 2 9.98 -0.35 13.66
CA PRO A 2 11.02 -0.54 12.64
C PRO A 2 10.44 -0.48 11.23
N ALA A 3 11.25 0.02 10.30
CA ALA A 3 10.86 0.10 8.90
C ALA A 3 10.64 -1.31 8.33
N PRO A 4 9.67 -1.48 7.42
CA PRO A 4 9.49 -2.77 6.74
C PRO A 4 10.76 -3.21 6.01
N VAL A 5 11.02 -4.50 6.05
CA VAL A 5 12.18 -5.10 5.37
C VAL A 5 11.78 -5.40 3.91
N LYS A 6 12.63 -5.01 2.98
CA LYS A 6 12.40 -5.31 1.56
C LYS A 6 12.42 -6.83 1.35
N PRO A 7 11.36 -7.40 0.76
CA PRO A 7 11.36 -8.82 0.42
C PRO A 7 12.50 -9.16 -0.56
N LEU A 8 13.04 -10.36 -0.43
CA LEU A 8 14.00 -10.86 -1.40
C LEU A 8 13.34 -10.92 -2.78
N HIS A 9 14.11 -10.62 -3.81
CA HIS A 9 13.68 -10.72 -5.20
C HIS A 9 12.56 -9.75 -5.62
N MET A 10 12.18 -8.79 -4.77
CA MET A 10 11.09 -7.87 -5.13
C MET A 10 11.43 -6.99 -6.34
N ASP A 11 12.70 -6.78 -6.63
CA ASP A 11 13.11 -5.94 -7.76
C ASP A 11 13.30 -6.74 -9.06
N GLU A 12 13.11 -8.05 -9.03
CA GLU A 12 13.23 -8.88 -10.23
C GLU A 12 12.00 -8.72 -11.11
N GLU A 13 12.23 -8.71 -12.42
CA GLU A 13 11.15 -8.59 -13.39
C GLU A 13 10.48 -9.94 -13.61
N THR A 14 9.79 -10.41 -12.58
CA THR A 14 9.10 -11.69 -12.55
C THR A 14 7.74 -11.51 -11.87
N ALA A 15 6.86 -12.49 -12.03
CA ALA A 15 5.58 -12.51 -11.32
C ALA A 15 5.80 -12.48 -9.80
N GLU A 16 6.81 -13.21 -9.33
CA GLU A 16 7.15 -13.23 -7.89
C GLU A 16 7.64 -11.87 -7.41
N GLY A 17 8.46 -11.18 -8.22
CA GLY A 17 8.93 -9.84 -7.90
C GLY A 17 7.80 -8.83 -7.81
N ALA A 18 6.85 -8.91 -8.74
CA ALA A 18 5.67 -8.05 -8.73
C ALA A 18 4.82 -8.29 -7.48
N ALA A 19 4.55 -9.55 -7.15
CA ALA A 19 3.77 -9.90 -5.95
C ALA A 19 4.49 -9.44 -4.68
N ALA A 20 5.80 -9.68 -4.58
CA ALA A 20 6.59 -9.24 -3.43
C ALA A 20 6.56 -7.73 -3.27
N SER A 21 6.60 -6.99 -4.38
CA SER A 21 6.52 -5.53 -4.37
C SER A 21 5.17 -5.03 -3.84
N VAL A 22 4.08 -5.72 -4.16
CA VAL A 22 2.76 -5.39 -3.64
C VAL A 22 2.69 -5.66 -2.13
N TYR A 23 3.24 -6.77 -1.64
CA TYR A 23 3.34 -7.01 -0.19
C TYR A 23 4.10 -5.89 0.50
N TYR A 24 5.23 -5.50 -0.07
CA TYR A 24 6.05 -4.42 0.47
C TYR A 24 5.29 -3.09 0.49
N PHE A 25 4.59 -2.79 -0.59
CA PHE A 25 3.75 -1.59 -0.67
C PHE A 25 2.71 -1.56 0.46
N LEU A 26 2.06 -2.68 0.72
CA LEU A 26 1.05 -2.77 1.78
C LEU A 26 1.66 -2.60 3.17
N ASP A 27 2.88 -3.09 3.38
CA ASP A 27 3.60 -2.86 4.63
C ASP A 27 3.99 -1.38 4.78
N LEU A 28 4.42 -0.75 3.69
CA LEU A 28 4.74 0.68 3.70
C LEU A 28 3.51 1.55 3.95
N TYR A 29 2.36 1.13 3.46
CA TYR A 29 1.09 1.79 3.70
C TYR A 29 0.81 1.90 5.21
N ARG A 30 0.91 0.76 5.92
CA ARG A 30 0.74 0.75 7.37
C ARG A 30 1.79 1.60 8.07
N TYR A 31 3.04 1.43 7.67
CA TYR A 31 4.17 2.15 8.24
C TYR A 31 4.00 3.67 8.12
N ALA A 32 3.52 4.14 6.98
CA ALA A 32 3.26 5.55 6.75
C ALA A 32 2.22 6.11 7.75
N TYR A 33 1.12 5.41 7.95
CA TYR A 33 0.10 5.85 8.91
C TYR A 33 0.55 5.75 10.35
N MET A 34 1.39 4.76 10.67
CA MET A 34 1.89 4.59 12.03
C MET A 34 2.98 5.62 12.40
N THR A 35 3.83 5.98 11.45
CA THR A 35 5.05 6.76 11.74
C THR A 35 5.15 8.10 11.03
N GLY A 36 4.40 8.30 9.96
CA GLY A 36 4.53 9.49 9.11
C GLY A 36 5.66 9.40 8.10
N ASN A 37 6.44 8.33 8.11
CA ASN A 37 7.54 8.16 7.15
C ASN A 37 7.00 7.58 5.85
N THR A 38 7.01 8.40 4.79
CA THR A 38 6.47 8.04 3.48
C THR A 38 7.56 7.87 2.41
N THR A 39 8.82 7.93 2.79
CA THR A 39 9.95 7.97 1.84
C THR A 39 9.95 6.81 0.86
N GLU A 40 9.91 5.57 1.36
CA GLU A 40 9.94 4.39 0.50
C GLU A 40 8.62 4.21 -0.26
N LEU A 41 7.51 4.58 0.35
CA LEU A 41 6.21 4.54 -0.32
C LEU A 41 6.20 5.47 -1.53
N GLU A 42 6.72 6.69 -1.37
CA GLU A 42 6.83 7.63 -2.48
C GLU A 42 7.76 7.10 -3.58
N ALA A 43 8.85 6.47 -3.18
CA ALA A 43 9.86 5.98 -4.13
C ALA A 43 9.30 4.92 -5.09
N MET A 44 8.30 4.15 -4.67
CA MET A 44 7.71 3.13 -5.54
C MET A 44 6.36 3.53 -6.12
N SER A 45 5.89 4.75 -5.86
CA SER A 45 4.59 5.24 -6.33
C SER A 45 4.77 6.19 -7.51
N GLU A 46 4.08 5.91 -8.61
CA GLU A 46 4.09 6.84 -9.75
C GLU A 46 3.27 8.07 -9.42
N ASN A 47 3.63 9.19 -10.03
CA ASN A 47 2.92 10.46 -9.81
C ASN A 47 1.44 10.38 -10.18
N GLY A 48 1.10 9.56 -11.16
CA GLY A 48 -0.28 9.38 -11.60
C GLY A 48 -1.10 8.43 -10.74
N CYS A 49 -0.50 7.78 -9.74
CA CYS A 49 -1.21 6.87 -8.86
C CYS A 49 -2.00 7.66 -7.82
N LYS A 50 -3.30 7.84 -8.05
CA LYS A 50 -4.16 8.63 -7.16
C LYS A 50 -4.24 8.03 -5.76
N PHE A 51 -4.38 6.72 -5.66
CA PHE A 51 -4.41 6.02 -4.37
C PHE A 51 -3.11 6.28 -3.60
N CYS A 52 -1.97 6.19 -4.29
CA CYS A 52 -0.66 6.41 -3.67
C CYS A 52 -0.54 7.83 -3.15
N ARG A 53 -0.91 8.82 -3.98
CA ARG A 53 -0.84 10.23 -3.59
C ARG A 53 -1.76 10.53 -2.41
N SER A 54 -2.98 10.00 -2.44
CA SER A 54 -3.93 10.18 -1.32
C SER A 54 -3.38 9.58 -0.03
N THR A 55 -2.78 8.40 -0.09
CA THR A 55 -2.19 7.76 1.09
C THR A 55 -1.06 8.61 1.66
N ILE A 56 -0.16 9.05 0.79
CA ILE A 56 0.99 9.88 1.21
C ILE A 56 0.49 11.17 1.85
N ASP A 57 -0.46 11.84 1.21
CA ASP A 57 -0.99 13.10 1.72
C ASP A 57 -1.74 12.91 3.04
N ASN A 58 -2.57 11.88 3.14
CA ASN A 58 -3.33 11.60 4.36
C ASN A 58 -2.41 11.26 5.53
N ALA A 59 -1.41 10.43 5.31
CA ALA A 59 -0.44 10.07 6.35
C ALA A 59 0.36 11.30 6.79
N THR A 60 0.81 12.10 5.83
CA THR A 60 1.57 13.31 6.11
C THR A 60 0.74 14.30 6.92
N ASN A 61 -0.50 14.55 6.50
CA ASN A 61 -1.39 15.48 7.20
C ASN A 61 -1.72 15.00 8.59
N LEU A 62 -1.96 13.70 8.76
CA LEU A 62 -2.23 13.10 10.07
C LEU A 62 -1.08 13.38 11.04
N HIS A 63 0.14 13.10 10.62
CA HIS A 63 1.32 13.27 11.49
C HIS A 63 1.67 14.74 11.70
N ASN A 64 1.46 15.60 10.70
CA ASN A 64 1.66 17.04 10.85
C ASN A 64 0.70 17.64 11.88
N ALA A 65 -0.48 17.05 12.06
CA ALA A 65 -1.44 17.48 13.07
C ALA A 65 -1.15 16.86 14.45
N GLY A 66 -0.06 16.10 14.59
CA GLY A 66 0.30 15.42 15.82
C GLY A 66 -0.41 14.10 16.05
N GLY A 67 -1.03 13.57 15.01
CA GLY A 67 -1.76 12.32 15.10
C GLY A 67 -0.95 11.12 14.59
N TRP A 68 -1.55 9.94 14.70
CA TRP A 68 -0.98 8.68 14.22
C TRP A 68 -2.05 7.59 14.24
N ASN A 69 -1.77 6.46 13.59
CA ASN A 69 -2.56 5.26 13.77
C ASN A 69 -1.80 4.28 14.65
N ASP A 70 -2.51 3.59 15.52
CA ASP A 70 -1.91 2.50 16.28
C ASP A 70 -1.55 1.38 15.32
N LYS A 71 -0.56 0.56 15.71
CA LYS A 71 -0.17 -0.59 14.91
C LYS A 71 -1.36 -1.53 14.71
N TRP A 72 -1.53 -2.02 13.50
CA TRP A 72 -2.51 -3.06 13.20
C TRP A 72 -1.86 -4.14 12.35
N GLU A 73 -2.41 -5.33 12.47
CA GLU A 73 -1.98 -6.46 11.65
C GLU A 73 -2.89 -6.59 10.44
N GLN A 74 -2.35 -7.10 9.36
CA GLN A 74 -3.14 -7.39 8.16
C GLN A 74 -2.77 -8.75 7.62
N GLU A 75 -3.73 -9.39 6.98
CA GLU A 75 -3.52 -10.64 6.27
C GLU A 75 -3.73 -10.40 4.79
N VAL A 76 -2.73 -10.76 3.99
CA VAL A 76 -2.78 -10.62 2.53
C VAL A 76 -2.82 -12.02 1.94
N THR A 77 -3.88 -12.31 1.19
CA THR A 77 -4.12 -13.64 0.62
C THR A 77 -4.49 -13.53 -0.85
N ASN A 78 -4.49 -14.68 -1.54
CA ASN A 78 -4.96 -14.79 -2.93
C ASN A 78 -4.27 -13.80 -3.86
N VAL A 79 -2.96 -13.64 -3.72
CA VAL A 79 -2.19 -12.75 -4.58
C VAL A 79 -2.05 -13.40 -5.95
N ARG A 80 -2.50 -12.69 -6.99
CA ARG A 80 -2.48 -13.18 -8.37
C ARG A 80 -1.86 -12.15 -9.29
N TYR A 81 -0.93 -12.62 -10.12
CA TYR A 81 -0.27 -11.78 -11.10
C TYR A 81 -0.88 -12.02 -12.49
N TYR A 82 -1.09 -10.93 -13.21
CA TYR A 82 -1.57 -10.97 -14.59
C TYR A 82 -0.61 -10.18 -15.47
N GLU A 83 -0.10 -10.85 -16.49
CA GLU A 83 0.75 -10.22 -17.50
C GLU A 83 -0.06 -9.16 -18.25
N LYS A 84 0.61 -8.05 -18.61
CA LYS A 84 -0.09 -6.99 -19.35
C LYS A 84 -0.56 -7.50 -20.70
N LEU A 85 -1.71 -7.00 -21.11
CA LEU A 85 -2.26 -7.28 -22.44
C LEU A 85 -1.58 -6.39 -23.47
N GLU A 86 -1.61 -6.81 -24.71
CA GLU A 86 -1.07 -6.02 -25.82
C GLU A 86 -1.76 -4.66 -25.88
N GLY A 87 -0.97 -3.60 -26.02
CA GLY A 87 -1.47 -2.24 -26.07
C GLY A 87 -1.64 -1.58 -24.69
N TYR A 88 -1.40 -2.31 -23.61
CA TYR A 88 -1.48 -1.78 -22.24
C TYR A 88 -0.09 -1.63 -21.65
N ASP A 89 0.05 -0.67 -20.74
CA ASP A 89 1.35 -0.34 -20.13
C ASP A 89 1.62 -1.06 -18.82
N TYR A 90 0.58 -1.62 -18.20
CA TYR A 90 0.70 -2.19 -16.86
C TYR A 90 0.35 -3.66 -16.80
N ASN A 91 1.13 -4.38 -16.01
CA ASN A 91 0.74 -5.69 -15.48
C ASN A 91 -0.19 -5.43 -14.30
N ARG A 92 -0.87 -6.47 -13.84
CA ARG A 92 -1.78 -6.35 -12.71
C ARG A 92 -1.44 -7.35 -11.62
N VAL A 93 -1.62 -6.94 -10.39
CA VAL A 93 -1.55 -7.84 -9.24
C VAL A 93 -2.82 -7.64 -8.43
N GLU A 94 -3.56 -8.71 -8.19
CA GLU A 94 -4.70 -8.70 -7.27
C GLU A 94 -4.27 -9.26 -5.94
N ALA A 95 -4.79 -8.68 -4.85
CA ALA A 95 -4.53 -9.16 -3.50
C ALA A 95 -5.77 -8.94 -2.64
N SER A 96 -6.10 -9.93 -1.82
CA SER A 96 -7.18 -9.81 -0.84
C SER A 96 -6.57 -9.42 0.51
N VAL A 97 -7.09 -8.39 1.14
CA VAL A 97 -6.55 -7.85 2.40
C VAL A 97 -7.62 -7.89 3.47
N SER A 98 -7.26 -8.41 4.63
CA SER A 98 -8.11 -8.44 5.81
C SER A 98 -7.37 -7.80 6.98
N HIS A 99 -8.10 -7.07 7.82
CA HIS A 99 -7.52 -6.51 9.05
C HIS A 99 -8.63 -6.29 10.08
N GLN A 100 -8.20 -6.22 11.33
CA GLN A 100 -9.09 -5.89 12.43
C GLN A 100 -9.35 -4.38 12.44
N MET A 101 -10.11 -3.94 13.42
CA MET A 101 -10.38 -2.53 13.67
C MET A 101 -9.08 -1.75 13.79
N ILE A 102 -9.02 -0.59 13.12
CA ILE A 102 -7.85 0.30 13.18
C ILE A 102 -8.20 1.47 14.08
N THR A 103 -7.32 1.77 15.03
CA THR A 103 -7.47 2.92 15.92
C THR A 103 -6.62 4.06 15.41
N SER A 104 -7.23 5.22 15.21
CA SER A 104 -6.59 6.43 14.73
C SER A 104 -6.68 7.53 15.77
N HIS A 105 -5.57 8.21 15.99
CA HIS A 105 -5.48 9.40 16.85
C HIS A 105 -5.28 10.61 15.95
N PRO A 106 -6.36 11.36 15.64
CA PRO A 106 -6.24 12.41 14.62
C PRO A 106 -5.34 13.60 14.98
N GLY A 107 -5.04 13.81 16.27
CA GLY A 107 -4.27 14.97 16.71
C GLY A 107 -5.15 16.21 16.82
N GLY A 108 -4.54 17.35 17.15
CA GLY A 108 -5.27 18.62 17.23
C GLY A 108 -6.40 18.66 18.25
N GLY A 109 -6.39 17.81 19.27
CA GLY A 109 -7.47 17.76 20.27
C GLY A 109 -8.69 16.97 19.81
N VAL A 110 -8.65 16.37 18.64
CA VAL A 110 -9.76 15.55 18.10
C VAL A 110 -9.77 14.19 18.79
N ALA A 111 -10.97 13.69 19.10
CA ALA A 111 -11.12 12.41 19.76
C ALA A 111 -10.59 11.25 18.90
N THR A 112 -10.09 10.21 19.57
CA THR A 112 -9.68 8.96 18.93
C THR A 112 -10.84 8.35 18.14
N GLU A 113 -10.52 7.84 16.95
CA GLU A 113 -11.49 7.23 16.06
C GLU A 113 -11.13 5.77 15.82
N THR A 114 -12.12 4.96 15.50
CA THR A 114 -11.89 3.55 15.13
C THR A 114 -12.61 3.28 13.81
N SER A 115 -11.98 2.45 12.98
CA SER A 115 -12.62 1.97 11.76
C SER A 115 -13.08 0.54 11.92
N SER A 116 -14.07 0.14 11.13
CA SER A 116 -14.55 -1.23 11.14
C SER A 116 -13.51 -2.21 10.59
N PRO A 117 -13.52 -3.48 11.04
CA PRO A 117 -12.69 -4.50 10.42
C PRO A 117 -13.02 -4.66 8.94
N THR A 118 -12.02 -5.05 8.17
CA THR A 118 -12.17 -5.35 6.75
C THR A 118 -11.84 -6.81 6.54
N LYS A 119 -12.64 -7.51 5.72
CA LYS A 119 -12.40 -8.91 5.41
C LYS A 119 -12.38 -9.13 3.90
N ASN A 120 -11.27 -9.69 3.42
CA ASN A 120 -11.10 -10.07 2.03
C ASN A 120 -11.39 -8.92 1.05
N GLU A 121 -10.96 -7.72 1.38
CA GLU A 121 -11.08 -6.59 0.48
C GLU A 121 -10.14 -6.81 -0.70
N LEU A 122 -10.69 -6.82 -1.90
CA LEU A 122 -9.91 -7.06 -3.10
C LEU A 122 -9.30 -5.77 -3.61
N LEU A 123 -7.98 -5.75 -3.71
CA LEU A 123 -7.23 -4.65 -4.29
C LEU A 123 -6.64 -5.10 -5.63
N ASP A 124 -6.75 -4.25 -6.64
CA ASP A 124 -6.22 -4.49 -7.97
C ASP A 124 -5.15 -3.42 -8.24
N PHE A 125 -3.91 -3.87 -8.31
CA PHE A 125 -2.75 -3.01 -8.49
C PHE A 125 -2.34 -3.00 -9.96
N ALA A 126 -2.15 -1.79 -10.52
CA ALA A 126 -1.48 -1.63 -11.80
C ALA A 126 0.01 -1.44 -11.51
N VAL A 127 0.83 -2.34 -12.02
CA VAL A 127 2.27 -2.34 -11.73
C VAL A 127 3.06 -2.44 -13.02
N ARG A 128 4.26 -1.84 -13.06
CA ARG A 128 5.20 -2.04 -14.17
C ARG A 128 6.63 -1.97 -13.69
N HIS A 129 7.48 -2.73 -14.34
CA HIS A 129 8.89 -2.78 -14.02
C HIS A 129 9.60 -1.68 -14.80
N THR A 130 10.22 -0.75 -14.10
CA THR A 130 10.88 0.41 -14.68
C THR A 130 12.11 0.75 -13.85
N ASN A 131 13.24 0.95 -14.50
CA ASN A 131 14.49 1.33 -13.83
C ASN A 131 14.88 0.37 -12.72
N GLY A 132 14.72 -0.92 -12.98
CA GLY A 132 15.19 -1.97 -12.07
C GLY A 132 14.26 -2.27 -10.90
N ARG A 133 13.03 -1.79 -10.92
CA ARG A 133 12.09 -2.06 -9.84
C ARG A 133 10.64 -2.00 -10.33
N TRP A 134 9.75 -2.61 -9.54
CA TRP A 134 8.32 -2.51 -9.79
C TRP A 134 7.76 -1.22 -9.23
N MET A 135 7.10 -0.44 -10.09
CA MET A 135 6.44 0.80 -9.71
C MET A 135 4.94 0.57 -9.64
N ILE A 136 4.29 1.23 -8.69
CA ILE A 136 2.83 1.18 -8.55
C ILE A 136 2.24 2.37 -9.31
N GLY A 137 1.46 2.08 -10.33
CA GLY A 137 0.82 3.09 -11.17
C GLY A 137 -0.63 3.35 -10.82
N GLY A 138 -1.25 2.46 -10.08
CA GLY A 138 -2.63 2.62 -9.63
C GLY A 138 -3.03 1.50 -8.70
N VAL A 139 -3.99 1.78 -7.84
CA VAL A 139 -4.61 0.80 -6.97
C VAL A 139 -6.11 1.02 -7.00
N ARG A 140 -6.86 -0.01 -7.33
CA ARG A 140 -8.31 0.04 -7.32
C ARG A 140 -8.85 -0.88 -6.25
N VAL A 141 -9.73 -0.35 -5.40
CA VAL A 141 -10.44 -1.14 -4.40
C VAL A 141 -11.70 -1.66 -5.08
N GLU A 142 -11.82 -2.97 -5.17
CA GLU A 142 -12.98 -3.59 -5.80
C GLU A 142 -14.09 -3.77 -4.78
N GLN A 143 -15.30 -3.40 -5.17
CA GLN A 143 -16.48 -3.65 -4.36
C GLN A 143 -16.89 -5.11 -4.53
N GLN A 144 -17.27 -5.74 -3.42
CA GLN A 144 -17.74 -7.12 -3.43
C GLN A 144 -19.23 -7.19 -3.21
#